data_a1c6ca23f04e7863906fe66db87f994c
#
_entry.id   a1c6ca23f04e7863906fe66db87f994c
#
_cell.length_a   1.000
_cell.length_b   1.000
_cell.length_c   1.000
_cell.angle_alpha   90.00
_cell.angle_beta   90.00
_cell.angle_gamma   90.00
#
_symmetry.space_group_name_H-M   'P 1'
#
loop_
_entity.id
_entity.type
_entity.pdbx_description
1 polymer ?
#
loop_
_entity_poly.entity_id
_entity_poly.type
_entity_poly.pdbx_seq_one_letter_code
_entity_poly.pdbx_strand_id
1 'polypeptide(L)'
;MGPGGQVTLYASCFAAMTLHYLGALPEQKTETLRDWAAYIQKWQDPDTGLFLGPEVLGTEITHPKHDWEHVTMHLTAHVLPALHLLGEQPRCHLRFAHRFLDVRILNEWLTARDWSDAWLEGNNLLFVGQFLIHLRDRERRAEAEQALKYYFDWLDDQVDPHTGLWGTNAQASIPVAIYGAYHQLLVYHYAQRPVRHATRIMDLVLEMQHQDGSFMIGGGGGACEDLDGVDMLVNLYKQTGYRPLAVRRALRRALDSVLSQLVDNSGFVYRKRSPMNLLGLSRTNIAPNTADLFSTWFRVHTLALIFQVIQEYPLSRINWQFN
;
A
#
# COMPACT_ATOMS: atom_id res chain seq x y z
N MET A 1 13.41 7.64 9.23
CA MET A 1 13.60 8.07 10.63
C MET A 1 12.54 9.12 10.91
N GLY A 2 11.97 9.12 12.10
CA GLY A 2 11.07 10.18 12.56
C GLY A 2 11.82 11.45 12.96
N PRO A 3 11.11 12.50 13.39
CA PRO A 3 11.73 13.74 13.87
C PRO A 3 12.79 13.44 14.94
N GLY A 4 13.97 14.07 14.83
CA GLY A 4 15.08 13.84 15.75
C GLY A 4 15.88 12.55 15.54
N GLY A 5 15.74 11.87 14.41
CA GLY A 5 16.53 10.68 14.09
C GLY A 5 16.04 9.39 14.77
N GLN A 6 14.85 9.39 15.36
CA GLN A 6 14.30 8.18 16.00
C GLN A 6 13.96 7.12 14.95
N VAL A 7 14.35 5.87 15.23
CA VAL A 7 13.98 4.71 14.40
C VAL A 7 12.53 4.37 14.70
N THR A 8 11.68 4.38 13.65
CA THR A 8 10.30 3.91 13.72
C THR A 8 10.20 2.50 13.12
N LEU A 9 9.18 1.75 13.51
CA LEU A 9 8.93 0.43 12.94
C LEU A 9 8.55 0.56 11.44
N TYR A 10 7.75 1.57 11.10
CA TYR A 10 7.45 1.90 9.70
C TYR A 10 8.72 2.11 8.87
N ALA A 11 9.66 2.93 9.38
CA ALA A 11 10.90 3.19 8.64
C ALA A 11 11.71 1.91 8.41
N SER A 12 11.74 0.99 9.39
CA SER A 12 12.39 -0.31 9.24
C SER A 12 11.72 -1.16 8.15
N CYS A 13 10.39 -1.21 8.12
CA CYS A 13 9.65 -1.96 7.10
C CYS A 13 9.87 -1.37 5.70
N PHE A 14 9.72 -0.06 5.54
CA PHE A 14 9.91 0.60 4.25
C PHE A 14 11.34 0.50 3.73
N ALA A 15 12.34 0.50 4.62
CA ALA A 15 13.73 0.28 4.21
C ALA A 15 13.94 -1.14 3.63
N ALA A 16 13.41 -2.18 4.29
CA ALA A 16 13.51 -3.56 3.78
C ALA A 16 12.84 -3.70 2.41
N MET A 17 11.62 -3.18 2.28
CA MET A 17 10.87 -3.21 1.02
C MET A 17 11.55 -2.38 -0.09
N THR A 18 12.13 -1.24 0.24
CA THR A 18 12.90 -0.42 -0.74
C THR A 18 14.11 -1.16 -1.25
N LEU A 19 14.92 -1.76 -0.37
CA LEU A 19 16.09 -2.54 -0.76
C LEU A 19 15.70 -3.76 -1.59
N HIS A 20 14.55 -4.38 -1.30
CA HIS A 20 14.04 -5.48 -2.11
C HIS A 20 13.79 -5.03 -3.56
N TYR A 21 12.98 -3.98 -3.78
CA TYR A 21 12.72 -3.49 -5.14
C TYR A 21 13.98 -3.12 -5.91
N LEU A 22 14.98 -2.57 -5.23
CA LEU A 22 16.28 -2.22 -5.82
C LEU A 22 17.21 -3.44 -6.05
N GLY A 23 16.77 -4.65 -5.68
CA GLY A 23 17.59 -5.87 -5.77
C GLY A 23 18.77 -5.90 -4.79
N ALA A 24 18.81 -4.99 -3.82
CA ALA A 24 19.92 -4.83 -2.87
C ALA A 24 19.73 -5.58 -1.54
N LEU A 25 18.54 -6.11 -1.28
CA LEU A 25 18.26 -6.86 -0.03
C LEU A 25 19.10 -8.15 0.07
N PRO A 26 19.25 -8.97 -0.99
CA PRO A 26 20.07 -10.18 -0.95
C PRO A 26 21.56 -9.93 -0.77
N GLU A 27 22.05 -8.71 -1.00
CA GLU A 27 23.44 -8.32 -0.79
C GLU A 27 23.78 -8.10 0.69
N GLN A 28 22.76 -8.03 1.55
CA GLN A 28 22.94 -7.85 2.98
C GLN A 28 23.41 -9.15 3.64
N LYS A 29 24.26 -9.03 4.67
CA LYS A 29 24.72 -10.18 5.45
C LYS A 29 23.51 -10.87 6.14
N THR A 30 23.51 -12.19 6.16
CA THR A 30 22.45 -12.99 6.81
C THR A 30 22.23 -12.60 8.27
N GLU A 31 23.29 -12.31 9.02
CA GLU A 31 23.22 -11.83 10.40
C GLU A 31 22.46 -10.49 10.48
N THR A 32 22.77 -9.53 9.60
CA THR A 32 22.09 -8.24 9.52
C THR A 32 20.59 -8.41 9.27
N LEU A 33 20.22 -9.31 8.35
CA LEU A 33 18.80 -9.58 8.05
C LEU A 33 18.06 -10.19 9.24
N ARG A 34 18.70 -11.13 9.97
CA ARG A 34 18.16 -11.74 11.19
C ARG A 34 17.98 -10.71 12.31
N ASP A 35 18.98 -9.87 12.56
CA ASP A 35 18.93 -8.82 13.59
C ASP A 35 17.83 -7.81 13.25
N TRP A 36 17.69 -7.49 11.98
CA TRP A 36 16.63 -6.60 11.52
C TRP A 36 15.24 -7.20 11.75
N ALA A 37 15.04 -8.44 11.36
CA ALA A 37 13.78 -9.15 11.61
C ALA A 37 13.49 -9.26 13.12
N ALA A 38 14.51 -9.58 13.95
CA ALA A 38 14.38 -9.62 15.39
C ALA A 38 13.98 -8.26 16.00
N TYR A 39 14.54 -7.16 15.43
CA TYR A 39 14.12 -5.81 15.82
C TYR A 39 12.65 -5.56 15.51
N ILE A 40 12.15 -5.96 14.34
CA ILE A 40 10.74 -5.82 13.98
C ILE A 40 9.86 -6.68 14.90
N GLN A 41 10.22 -7.95 15.05
CA GLN A 41 9.46 -8.94 15.83
C GLN A 41 9.29 -8.58 17.32
N LYS A 42 10.24 -7.84 17.93
CA LYS A 42 10.14 -7.45 19.35
C LYS A 42 8.97 -6.52 19.66
N TRP A 43 8.41 -5.87 18.63
CA TRP A 43 7.27 -4.95 18.74
C TRP A 43 5.92 -5.65 18.56
N GLN A 44 5.91 -6.97 18.42
CA GLN A 44 4.66 -7.72 18.38
C GLN A 44 4.09 -7.90 19.78
N ASP A 45 2.86 -7.48 19.97
CA ASP A 45 2.08 -7.73 21.18
C ASP A 45 1.73 -9.22 21.28
N PRO A 46 2.11 -9.93 22.35
CA PRO A 46 1.93 -11.37 22.46
C PRO A 46 0.47 -11.80 22.64
N ASP A 47 -0.40 -10.91 23.13
CA ASP A 47 -1.79 -11.25 23.42
C ASP A 47 -2.69 -11.07 22.19
N THR A 48 -2.48 -10.03 21.42
CA THR A 48 -3.27 -9.71 20.23
C THR A 48 -2.61 -10.16 18.94
N GLY A 49 -1.28 -10.17 18.89
CA GLY A 49 -0.50 -10.38 17.68
C GLY A 49 -0.31 -9.12 16.81
N LEU A 50 -0.86 -7.96 17.22
CA LEU A 50 -0.63 -6.67 16.56
C LEU A 50 0.82 -6.21 16.75
N PHE A 51 1.31 -5.42 15.79
CA PHE A 51 2.60 -4.75 15.93
C PHE A 51 2.39 -3.32 16.43
N LEU A 52 3.06 -3.00 17.55
CA LEU A 52 2.94 -1.72 18.26
C LEU A 52 4.33 -1.07 18.33
N GLY A 53 4.73 -0.41 17.24
CA GLY A 53 6.03 0.26 17.17
C GLY A 53 6.16 1.49 18.08
N PRO A 54 7.37 2.03 18.25
CA PRO A 54 7.61 3.19 19.13
C PRO A 54 6.86 4.44 18.68
N GLU A 55 6.47 4.52 17.41
CA GLU A 55 5.65 5.61 16.86
C GLU A 55 4.17 5.51 17.24
N VAL A 56 3.70 4.33 17.65
CA VAL A 56 2.33 4.07 18.10
C VAL A 56 2.23 4.18 19.60
N LEU A 57 3.20 3.59 20.33
CA LEU A 57 3.20 3.57 21.79
C LEU A 57 3.44 4.98 22.38
N GLY A 58 2.52 5.42 23.23
CA GLY A 58 2.63 6.71 23.94
C GLY A 58 2.57 7.93 23.04
N THR A 59 1.90 7.84 21.88
CA THR A 59 1.62 8.94 20.98
C THR A 59 0.11 9.20 20.91
N GLU A 60 -0.26 10.35 20.34
CA GLU A 60 -1.65 10.67 20.03
C GLU A 60 -1.87 10.59 18.53
N ILE A 61 -3.07 10.20 18.13
CA ILE A 61 -3.54 10.27 16.75
C ILE A 61 -4.22 11.63 16.58
N THR A 62 -3.65 12.48 15.74
CA THR A 62 -4.18 13.83 15.48
C THR A 62 -5.07 13.88 14.23
N HIS A 63 -5.10 12.81 13.44
CA HIS A 63 -5.93 12.73 12.24
C HIS A 63 -7.38 12.43 12.63
N PRO A 64 -8.37 13.23 12.16
CA PRO A 64 -9.75 13.15 12.66
C PRO A 64 -10.50 11.88 12.25
N LYS A 65 -10.02 11.16 11.22
CA LYS A 65 -10.67 9.97 10.68
C LYS A 65 -9.95 8.67 11.02
N HIS A 66 -8.78 8.73 11.66
CA HIS A 66 -8.03 7.55 12.04
C HIS A 66 -8.26 7.23 13.51
N ASP A 67 -8.61 6.00 13.80
CA ASP A 67 -8.65 5.45 15.14
C ASP A 67 -7.47 4.49 15.39
N TRP A 68 -7.38 3.96 16.61
CA TRP A 68 -6.31 3.03 16.97
C TRP A 68 -6.42 1.69 16.24
N GLU A 69 -7.62 1.24 15.89
CA GLU A 69 -7.79 0.02 15.10
C GLU A 69 -7.18 0.20 13.72
N HIS A 70 -7.52 1.27 13.02
CA HIS A 70 -6.94 1.59 11.70
C HIS A 70 -5.42 1.69 11.77
N VAL A 71 -4.86 2.45 12.70
CA VAL A 71 -3.41 2.69 12.80
C VAL A 71 -2.64 1.40 13.10
N THR A 72 -3.12 0.58 14.03
CA THR A 72 -2.43 -0.67 14.39
C THR A 72 -2.56 -1.74 13.32
N MET A 73 -3.70 -1.83 12.64
CA MET A 73 -3.87 -2.69 11.48
C MET A 73 -2.98 -2.24 10.31
N HIS A 74 -2.90 -0.95 10.03
CA HIS A 74 -2.03 -0.38 9.00
C HIS A 74 -0.56 -0.73 9.26
N LEU A 75 -0.06 -0.52 10.49
CA LEU A 75 1.32 -0.88 10.83
C LEU A 75 1.56 -2.38 10.67
N THR A 76 0.65 -3.22 11.21
CA THR A 76 0.75 -4.68 11.12
C THR A 76 0.75 -5.14 9.65
N ALA A 77 -0.08 -4.56 8.80
CA ALA A 77 -0.13 -4.87 7.38
C ALA A 77 1.19 -4.58 6.64
N HIS A 78 1.92 -3.54 7.03
CA HIS A 78 3.25 -3.24 6.46
C HIS A 78 4.37 -4.08 7.06
N VAL A 79 4.21 -4.56 8.29
CA VAL A 79 5.20 -5.45 8.92
C VAL A 79 5.23 -6.84 8.27
N LEU A 80 4.08 -7.39 7.91
CA LEU A 80 4.00 -8.75 7.36
C LEU A 80 4.86 -8.94 6.09
N PRO A 81 4.76 -8.09 5.04
CA PRO A 81 5.62 -8.20 3.87
C PRO A 81 7.09 -7.93 4.21
N ALA A 82 7.39 -6.98 5.09
CA ALA A 82 8.77 -6.71 5.49
C ALA A 82 9.43 -7.93 6.16
N LEU A 83 8.75 -8.59 7.10
CA LEU A 83 9.25 -9.83 7.72
C LEU A 83 9.42 -10.94 6.67
N HIS A 84 8.46 -11.11 5.76
CA HIS A 84 8.55 -12.09 4.69
C HIS A 84 9.80 -11.88 3.83
N LEU A 85 10.09 -10.64 3.43
CA LEU A 85 11.28 -10.29 2.64
C LEU A 85 12.59 -10.53 3.41
N LEU A 86 12.56 -10.40 4.73
CA LEU A 86 13.70 -10.71 5.61
C LEU A 86 13.83 -12.23 5.88
N GLY A 87 12.96 -13.06 5.31
CA GLY A 87 12.98 -14.52 5.49
C GLY A 87 12.37 -15.01 6.80
N GLU A 88 11.60 -14.15 7.48
CA GLU A 88 11.07 -14.42 8.82
C GLU A 88 9.53 -14.29 8.87
N GLN A 89 8.95 -14.67 10.00
CA GLN A 89 7.52 -14.63 10.27
C GLN A 89 7.24 -13.87 11.58
N PRO A 90 6.01 -13.44 11.85
CA PRO A 90 5.59 -13.01 13.18
C PRO A 90 5.90 -14.10 14.24
N ARG A 91 6.27 -13.68 15.45
CA ARG A 91 6.54 -14.61 16.57
C ARG A 91 5.27 -15.22 17.14
N CYS A 92 4.17 -14.49 17.06
CA CYS A 92 2.87 -14.89 17.61
C CYS A 92 1.82 -14.86 16.49
N HIS A 93 0.78 -15.68 16.65
CA HIS A 93 -0.40 -15.64 15.78
C HIS A 93 -1.09 -14.28 15.81
N LEU A 94 -1.70 -13.88 14.69
CA LEU A 94 -2.49 -12.65 14.58
C LEU A 94 -3.88 -12.84 15.22
N ARG A 95 -3.93 -13.04 16.54
CA ARG A 95 -5.17 -13.37 17.28
C ARG A 95 -6.26 -12.34 17.09
N PHE A 96 -5.92 -11.05 16.97
CA PHE A 96 -6.89 -9.98 16.70
C PHE A 96 -7.67 -10.22 15.40
N ALA A 97 -7.02 -10.85 14.39
CA ALA A 97 -7.62 -11.12 13.09
C ALA A 97 -8.48 -12.39 13.08
N HIS A 98 -8.38 -13.28 14.09
CA HIS A 98 -9.17 -14.51 14.15
C HIS A 98 -10.69 -14.25 14.15
N ARG A 99 -11.14 -13.07 14.62
CA ARG A 99 -12.55 -12.68 14.57
C ARG A 99 -13.12 -12.69 13.13
N PHE A 100 -12.30 -12.38 12.13
CA PHE A 100 -12.70 -12.35 10.72
C PHE A 100 -12.84 -13.74 10.09
N LEU A 101 -12.46 -14.82 10.79
CA LEU A 101 -12.74 -16.19 10.39
C LEU A 101 -14.23 -16.57 10.53
N ASP A 102 -14.95 -15.91 11.44
CA ASP A 102 -16.42 -16.03 11.49
C ASP A 102 -17.05 -15.12 10.42
N VAL A 103 -17.65 -15.73 9.40
CA VAL A 103 -18.28 -15.03 8.27
C VAL A 103 -19.34 -14.04 8.71
N ARG A 104 -20.04 -14.28 9.83
CA ARG A 104 -21.06 -13.35 10.37
C ARG A 104 -20.38 -12.07 10.88
N ILE A 105 -19.32 -12.20 11.66
CA ILE A 105 -18.54 -11.05 12.16
C ILE A 105 -17.89 -10.32 10.99
N LEU A 106 -17.34 -11.05 10.02
CA LEU A 106 -16.78 -10.45 8.80
C LEU A 106 -17.85 -9.66 8.03
N ASN A 107 -19.07 -10.21 7.87
CA ASN A 107 -20.17 -9.52 7.21
C ASN A 107 -20.57 -8.24 7.96
N GLU A 108 -20.74 -8.32 9.29
CA GLU A 108 -21.07 -7.16 10.12
C GLU A 108 -20.02 -6.06 9.97
N TRP A 109 -18.75 -6.43 9.97
CA TRP A 109 -17.64 -5.51 9.79
C TRP A 109 -17.63 -4.89 8.39
N LEU A 110 -17.82 -5.68 7.32
CA LEU A 110 -17.85 -5.21 5.93
C LEU A 110 -19.03 -4.25 5.69
N THR A 111 -20.23 -4.57 6.19
CA THR A 111 -21.42 -3.76 5.98
C THR A 111 -21.42 -2.46 6.78
N ALA A 112 -20.60 -2.36 7.83
CA ALA A 112 -20.46 -1.16 8.63
C ALA A 112 -19.49 -0.11 8.01
N ARG A 113 -18.92 -0.36 6.82
CA ARG A 113 -17.96 0.55 6.18
C ARG A 113 -18.65 1.79 5.61
N ASP A 114 -18.03 2.97 5.84
CA ASP A 114 -18.51 4.25 5.29
C ASP A 114 -17.85 4.51 3.92
N TRP A 115 -18.45 3.99 2.88
CA TRP A 115 -17.97 4.12 1.52
C TRP A 115 -17.96 5.57 0.96
N SER A 116 -18.48 6.56 1.69
CA SER A 116 -18.27 7.96 1.33
C SER A 116 -16.81 8.37 1.44
N ASP A 117 -16.02 7.67 2.29
CA ASP A 117 -14.56 7.76 2.35
C ASP A 117 -13.90 6.48 1.80
N ALA A 118 -14.06 6.27 0.50
CA ALA A 118 -13.58 5.06 -0.17
C ALA A 118 -12.07 4.84 -0.01
N TRP A 119 -11.26 5.89 0.17
CA TRP A 119 -9.82 5.74 0.39
C TRP A 119 -9.51 5.12 1.75
N LEU A 120 -10.11 5.63 2.82
CA LEU A 120 -9.96 5.06 4.16
C LEU A 120 -10.44 3.61 4.21
N GLU A 121 -11.62 3.35 3.65
CA GLU A 121 -12.19 1.99 3.65
C GLU A 121 -11.43 1.04 2.73
N GLY A 122 -10.86 1.54 1.64
CA GLY A 122 -9.93 0.78 0.80
C GLY A 122 -8.75 0.22 1.59
N ASN A 123 -8.11 1.06 2.40
CA ASN A 123 -7.05 0.63 3.32
C ASN A 123 -7.53 -0.44 4.30
N ASN A 124 -8.66 -0.20 4.97
CA ASN A 124 -9.23 -1.14 5.94
C ASN A 124 -9.49 -2.51 5.31
N LEU A 125 -10.00 -2.54 4.09
CA LEU A 125 -10.27 -3.76 3.34
C LEU A 125 -8.96 -4.46 2.92
N LEU A 126 -7.96 -3.73 2.45
CA LEU A 126 -6.63 -4.31 2.17
C LEU A 126 -6.10 -5.03 3.40
N PHE A 127 -6.16 -4.40 4.58
CA PHE A 127 -5.62 -5.01 5.81
C PHE A 127 -6.34 -6.32 6.14
N VAL A 128 -7.67 -6.33 6.14
CA VAL A 128 -8.45 -7.54 6.43
C VAL A 128 -8.21 -8.63 5.39
N GLY A 129 -8.21 -8.30 4.10
CA GLY A 129 -7.87 -9.25 3.04
C GLY A 129 -6.48 -9.87 3.21
N GLN A 130 -5.47 -9.03 3.51
CA GLN A 130 -4.10 -9.48 3.76
C GLN A 130 -4.00 -10.37 5.02
N PHE A 131 -4.72 -10.02 6.10
CA PHE A 131 -4.73 -10.85 7.30
C PHE A 131 -5.40 -12.19 7.06
N LEU A 132 -6.51 -12.24 6.35
CA LEU A 132 -7.16 -13.50 5.97
C LEU A 132 -6.24 -14.39 5.12
N ILE A 133 -5.49 -13.79 4.18
CA ILE A 133 -4.47 -14.50 3.40
C ILE A 133 -3.36 -15.04 4.32
N HIS A 134 -2.87 -14.24 5.26
CA HIS A 134 -1.87 -14.67 6.24
C HIS A 134 -2.39 -15.83 7.10
N LEU A 135 -3.62 -15.74 7.61
CA LEU A 135 -4.25 -16.80 8.39
C LEU A 135 -4.37 -18.11 7.60
N ARG A 136 -4.71 -18.04 6.31
CA ARG A 136 -4.76 -19.20 5.42
C ARG A 136 -3.36 -19.79 5.17
N ASP A 137 -2.43 -18.98 4.70
CA ASP A 137 -1.17 -19.44 4.11
C ASP A 137 -0.09 -19.71 5.15
N ARG A 138 -0.06 -18.96 6.26
CA ARG A 138 0.97 -19.02 7.28
C ARG A 138 0.49 -19.69 8.56
N GLU A 139 -0.68 -19.32 9.06
CA GLU A 139 -1.25 -19.93 10.26
C GLU A 139 -2.04 -21.21 9.99
N ARG A 140 -2.27 -21.55 8.70
CA ARG A 140 -2.97 -22.77 8.25
C ARG A 140 -4.38 -22.93 8.81
N ARG A 141 -5.10 -21.80 8.97
CA ARG A 141 -6.47 -21.80 9.45
C ARG A 141 -7.42 -22.20 8.32
N ALA A 142 -8.07 -23.36 8.48
CA ALA A 142 -8.98 -23.88 7.45
C ALA A 142 -10.17 -22.95 7.17
N GLU A 143 -10.66 -22.26 8.20
CA GLU A 143 -11.79 -21.31 8.11
C GLU A 143 -11.47 -20.10 7.24
N ALA A 144 -10.18 -19.77 7.07
CA ALA A 144 -9.76 -18.59 6.30
C ALA A 144 -10.09 -18.69 4.81
N GLU A 145 -10.16 -19.90 4.24
CA GLU A 145 -10.56 -20.08 2.84
C GLU A 145 -12.03 -19.67 2.62
N GLN A 146 -12.93 -20.06 3.52
CA GLN A 146 -14.33 -19.67 3.46
C GLN A 146 -14.51 -18.17 3.68
N ALA A 147 -13.76 -17.60 4.64
CA ALA A 147 -13.78 -16.17 4.92
C ALA A 147 -13.28 -15.35 3.73
N LEU A 148 -12.19 -15.77 3.06
CA LEU A 148 -11.67 -15.13 1.85
C LEU A 148 -12.66 -15.22 0.69
N LYS A 149 -13.29 -16.39 0.49
CA LYS A 149 -14.34 -16.51 -0.53
C LYS A 149 -15.45 -15.50 -0.27
N TYR A 150 -15.95 -15.44 0.97
CA TYR A 150 -17.00 -14.49 1.35
C TYR A 150 -16.56 -13.03 1.14
N TYR A 151 -15.34 -12.69 1.55
CA TYR A 151 -14.75 -11.36 1.39
C TYR A 151 -14.76 -10.91 -0.09
N PHE A 152 -14.30 -11.77 -1.00
CA PHE A 152 -14.28 -11.45 -2.42
C PHE A 152 -15.68 -11.39 -3.05
N ASP A 153 -16.57 -12.32 -2.70
CA ASP A 153 -17.93 -12.32 -3.21
C ASP A 153 -18.65 -11.04 -2.78
N TRP A 154 -18.48 -10.62 -1.52
CA TRP A 154 -19.02 -9.37 -1.01
C TRP A 154 -18.45 -8.15 -1.77
N LEU A 155 -17.14 -8.08 -1.99
CA LEU A 155 -16.53 -7.00 -2.77
C LEU A 155 -17.04 -6.96 -4.21
N ASP A 156 -17.16 -8.11 -4.87
CA ASP A 156 -17.70 -8.21 -6.23
C ASP A 156 -19.15 -7.69 -6.34
N ASP A 157 -19.94 -7.84 -5.28
CA ASP A 157 -21.33 -7.35 -5.21
C ASP A 157 -21.41 -5.83 -4.93
N GLN A 158 -20.37 -5.23 -4.33
CA GLN A 158 -20.32 -3.79 -4.01
C GLN A 158 -19.77 -2.90 -5.13
N VAL A 159 -19.21 -3.49 -6.18
CA VAL A 159 -18.67 -2.72 -7.31
C VAL A 159 -19.77 -1.92 -8.00
N ASP A 160 -19.55 -0.62 -8.18
CA ASP A 160 -20.41 0.19 -9.06
C ASP A 160 -20.21 -0.22 -10.54
N PRO A 161 -21.22 -0.77 -11.22
CA PRO A 161 -21.07 -1.28 -12.58
C PRO A 161 -20.78 -0.17 -13.63
N HIS A 162 -21.03 1.10 -13.30
CA HIS A 162 -20.78 2.23 -14.20
C HIS A 162 -19.32 2.69 -14.17
N THR A 163 -18.66 2.55 -13.02
CA THR A 163 -17.28 3.00 -12.83
C THR A 163 -16.30 1.83 -12.70
N GLY A 164 -16.75 0.69 -12.21
CA GLY A 164 -15.91 -0.44 -11.81
C GLY A 164 -15.20 -0.22 -10.46
N LEU A 165 -15.52 0.88 -9.76
CA LEU A 165 -14.91 1.27 -8.50
C LEU A 165 -15.85 0.97 -7.32
N TRP A 166 -15.33 1.05 -6.11
CA TRP A 166 -16.09 0.99 -4.88
C TRP A 166 -16.32 2.39 -4.32
N GLY A 167 -17.51 2.63 -3.76
CA GLY A 167 -17.88 3.88 -3.10
C GLY A 167 -18.47 4.97 -3.99
N THR A 168 -18.37 4.89 -5.32
CA THR A 168 -18.96 5.90 -6.21
C THR A 168 -20.46 5.94 -6.15
N ASN A 169 -21.11 4.81 -5.88
CA ASN A 169 -22.55 4.71 -5.58
C ASN A 169 -22.93 5.25 -4.18
N ALA A 170 -21.93 5.45 -3.29
CA ALA A 170 -22.07 6.06 -1.97
C ALA A 170 -21.51 7.49 -1.92
N GLN A 171 -21.48 8.20 -3.05
CA GLN A 171 -21.05 9.60 -3.21
C GLN A 171 -19.55 9.88 -3.02
N ALA A 172 -18.67 8.88 -2.96
CA ALA A 172 -17.24 9.10 -3.06
C ALA A 172 -16.90 9.75 -4.41
N SER A 173 -16.03 10.76 -4.42
CA SER A 173 -15.54 11.31 -5.69
C SER A 173 -14.69 10.28 -6.44
N ILE A 174 -14.67 10.37 -7.77
CA ILE A 174 -13.89 9.43 -8.61
C ILE A 174 -12.42 9.31 -8.17
N PRO A 175 -11.67 10.39 -7.89
CA PRO A 175 -10.29 10.26 -7.42
C PRO A 175 -10.18 9.52 -6.07
N VAL A 176 -11.04 9.82 -5.11
CA VAL A 176 -11.04 9.14 -3.80
C VAL A 176 -11.40 7.65 -3.95
N ALA A 177 -12.33 7.32 -4.85
CA ALA A 177 -12.68 5.94 -5.17
C ALA A 177 -11.56 5.20 -5.90
N ILE A 178 -10.76 5.88 -6.76
CA ILE A 178 -9.56 5.32 -7.39
C ILE A 178 -8.51 4.97 -6.34
N TYR A 179 -8.18 5.90 -5.43
CA TYR A 179 -7.22 5.63 -4.36
C TYR A 179 -7.68 4.48 -3.46
N GLY A 180 -8.99 4.42 -3.16
CA GLY A 180 -9.57 3.27 -2.45
C GLY A 180 -9.41 1.97 -3.22
N ALA A 181 -9.83 1.95 -4.49
CA ALA A 181 -9.82 0.76 -5.34
C ALA A 181 -8.42 0.15 -5.52
N TYR A 182 -7.36 0.95 -5.57
CA TYR A 182 -5.99 0.45 -5.58
C TYR A 182 -5.77 -0.59 -4.46
N HIS A 183 -6.23 -0.31 -3.26
CA HIS A 183 -6.03 -1.19 -2.10
C HIS A 183 -6.77 -2.52 -2.24
N GLN A 184 -8.02 -2.52 -2.73
CA GLN A 184 -8.71 -3.78 -3.01
C GLN A 184 -8.03 -4.56 -4.14
N LEU A 185 -7.58 -3.86 -5.19
CA LEU A 185 -6.94 -4.50 -6.33
C LEU A 185 -5.64 -5.21 -5.97
N LEU A 186 -4.89 -4.75 -4.95
CA LEU A 186 -3.73 -5.48 -4.43
C LEU A 186 -4.12 -6.88 -3.95
N VAL A 187 -5.25 -7.02 -3.24
CA VAL A 187 -5.74 -8.32 -2.76
C VAL A 187 -6.20 -9.19 -3.93
N TYR A 188 -6.87 -8.60 -4.94
CA TYR A 188 -7.27 -9.31 -6.16
C TYR A 188 -6.06 -9.82 -6.95
N HIS A 189 -5.02 -9.00 -7.12
CA HIS A 189 -3.79 -9.39 -7.83
C HIS A 189 -3.06 -10.51 -7.10
N TYR A 190 -2.90 -10.40 -5.78
CA TYR A 190 -2.29 -11.45 -4.98
C TYR A 190 -3.06 -12.78 -5.10
N ALA A 191 -4.38 -12.73 -5.05
CA ALA A 191 -5.25 -13.89 -5.20
C ALA A 191 -5.41 -14.36 -6.67
N GLN A 192 -4.75 -13.70 -7.62
CA GLN A 192 -4.85 -13.97 -9.07
C GLN A 192 -6.30 -13.93 -9.58
N ARG A 193 -7.15 -13.10 -8.97
CA ARG A 193 -8.53 -12.91 -9.41
C ARG A 193 -8.59 -11.85 -10.52
N PRO A 194 -9.36 -12.11 -11.61
CA PRO A 194 -9.55 -11.12 -12.65
C PRO A 194 -10.37 -9.93 -12.11
N VAL A 195 -9.93 -8.72 -12.44
CA VAL A 195 -10.62 -7.47 -12.09
C VAL A 195 -11.74 -7.23 -13.07
N ARG A 196 -12.98 -7.11 -12.57
CA ARG A 196 -14.14 -6.72 -13.39
C ARG A 196 -14.01 -5.25 -13.80
N HIS A 197 -14.57 -4.89 -14.95
CA HIS A 197 -14.55 -3.51 -15.47
C HIS A 197 -13.15 -2.89 -15.62
N ALA A 198 -12.10 -3.71 -15.75
CA ALA A 198 -10.70 -3.27 -15.81
C ALA A 198 -10.46 -2.14 -16.82
N THR A 199 -11.05 -2.22 -18.03
CA THR A 199 -10.91 -1.19 -19.07
C THR A 199 -11.57 0.13 -18.67
N ARG A 200 -12.71 0.08 -17.96
CA ARG A 200 -13.40 1.28 -17.47
C ARG A 200 -12.59 1.97 -16.37
N ILE A 201 -12.06 1.17 -15.44
CA ILE A 201 -11.16 1.67 -14.39
C ILE A 201 -9.94 2.36 -15.03
N MET A 202 -9.30 1.73 -16.02
CA MET A 202 -8.16 2.32 -16.73
C MET A 202 -8.49 3.65 -17.39
N ASP A 203 -9.68 3.79 -18.00
CA ASP A 203 -10.13 5.07 -18.57
C ASP A 203 -10.20 6.16 -17.51
N LEU A 204 -10.82 5.87 -16.35
CA LEU A 204 -10.92 6.82 -15.25
C LEU A 204 -9.56 7.22 -14.67
N VAL A 205 -8.64 6.27 -14.50
CA VAL A 205 -7.28 6.55 -14.04
C VAL A 205 -6.50 7.40 -15.04
N LEU A 206 -6.63 7.13 -16.35
CA LEU A 206 -6.01 7.95 -17.40
C LEU A 206 -6.58 9.39 -17.45
N GLU A 207 -7.89 9.54 -17.23
CA GLU A 207 -8.57 10.84 -17.18
C GLU A 207 -8.17 11.64 -15.93
N MET A 208 -7.92 10.97 -14.80
CA MET A 208 -7.52 11.61 -13.55
C MET A 208 -6.09 12.18 -13.59
N GLN A 209 -5.20 11.66 -14.45
CA GLN A 209 -3.81 12.09 -14.47
C GLN A 209 -3.68 13.59 -14.73
N HIS A 210 -3.09 14.32 -13.78
CA HIS A 210 -2.88 15.76 -13.88
C HIS A 210 -1.85 16.14 -14.96
N GLN A 211 -1.83 17.42 -15.38
CA GLN A 211 -0.97 17.92 -16.46
C GLN A 211 0.53 17.77 -16.16
N ASP A 212 0.95 17.77 -14.90
CA ASP A 212 2.33 17.56 -14.47
C ASP A 212 2.74 16.07 -14.43
N GLY A 213 1.84 15.17 -14.80
CA GLY A 213 2.07 13.73 -14.81
C GLY A 213 1.73 13.01 -13.53
N SER A 214 1.42 13.73 -12.44
CA SER A 214 1.01 13.12 -11.17
C SER A 214 -0.44 12.62 -11.18
N PHE A 215 -0.79 11.78 -10.21
CA PHE A 215 -2.15 11.31 -9.99
C PHE A 215 -2.82 11.96 -8.77
N MET A 216 -2.14 12.91 -8.15
CA MET A 216 -2.70 13.66 -7.03
C MET A 216 -3.71 14.70 -7.50
N ILE A 217 -4.84 14.83 -6.79
CA ILE A 217 -5.82 15.89 -7.03
C ILE A 217 -5.14 17.26 -6.90
N GLY A 218 -5.27 18.07 -7.95
CA GLY A 218 -4.65 19.41 -8.01
C GLY A 218 -3.16 19.39 -8.36
N GLY A 219 -2.57 18.24 -8.64
CA GLY A 219 -1.18 18.11 -9.09
C GLY A 219 -0.14 18.22 -7.98
N GLY A 220 1.13 18.29 -8.37
CA GLY A 220 2.27 18.45 -7.47
C GLY A 220 2.83 17.13 -6.94
N GLY A 221 2.22 16.01 -7.25
CA GLY A 221 2.65 14.67 -6.90
C GLY A 221 2.51 14.32 -5.41
N GLY A 222 1.76 13.29 -5.07
CA GLY A 222 1.76 12.65 -3.77
C GLY A 222 2.31 11.23 -3.91
N ALA A 223 3.10 10.76 -2.96
CA ALA A 223 3.79 9.47 -3.11
C ALA A 223 2.80 8.30 -3.19
N CYS A 224 1.73 8.32 -2.38
CA CYS A 224 0.67 7.31 -2.41
C CYS A 224 -0.13 7.40 -3.71
N GLU A 225 -0.67 8.57 -4.02
CA GLU A 225 -1.56 8.80 -5.16
C GLU A 225 -0.90 8.45 -6.50
N ASP A 226 0.41 8.74 -6.62
CA ASP A 226 1.18 8.40 -7.82
C ASP A 226 1.40 6.88 -7.91
N LEU A 227 1.64 6.19 -6.80
CA LEU A 227 1.71 4.72 -6.78
C LEU A 227 0.36 4.13 -7.14
N ASP A 228 -0.74 4.58 -6.52
CA ASP A 228 -2.10 4.07 -6.76
C ASP A 228 -2.45 4.12 -8.25
N GLY A 229 -2.24 5.27 -8.89
CA GLY A 229 -2.52 5.45 -10.32
C GLY A 229 -1.63 4.62 -11.22
N VAL A 230 -0.33 4.54 -10.93
CA VAL A 230 0.64 3.77 -11.73
C VAL A 230 0.41 2.27 -11.59
N ASP A 231 0.21 1.77 -10.37
CA ASP A 231 -0.04 0.34 -10.11
C ASP A 231 -1.28 -0.16 -10.86
N MET A 232 -2.40 0.58 -10.75
CA MET A 232 -3.63 0.26 -11.45
C MET A 232 -3.42 0.25 -12.97
N LEU A 233 -2.74 1.25 -13.54
CA LEU A 233 -2.47 1.27 -14.98
C LEU A 233 -1.60 0.10 -15.43
N VAL A 234 -0.54 -0.22 -14.69
CA VAL A 234 0.40 -1.30 -15.06
C VAL A 234 -0.28 -2.67 -14.95
N ASN A 235 -0.92 -2.97 -13.83
CA ASN A 235 -1.49 -4.29 -13.60
C ASN A 235 -2.74 -4.56 -14.43
N LEU A 236 -3.63 -3.57 -14.58
CA LEU A 236 -4.79 -3.70 -15.45
C LEU A 236 -4.40 -3.73 -16.95
N TYR A 237 -3.34 -3.01 -17.34
CA TYR A 237 -2.79 -3.13 -18.69
C TYR A 237 -2.24 -4.55 -18.96
N LYS A 238 -1.52 -5.15 -18.02
CA LYS A 238 -1.05 -6.54 -18.14
C LYS A 238 -2.21 -7.52 -18.29
N GLN A 239 -3.32 -7.30 -17.57
CA GLN A 239 -4.51 -8.14 -17.67
C GLN A 239 -5.22 -8.00 -19.02
N THR A 240 -5.27 -6.80 -19.61
CA THR A 240 -6.20 -6.46 -20.70
C THR A 240 -5.55 -6.11 -22.04
N GLY A 241 -4.31 -5.63 -22.02
CA GLY A 241 -3.67 -5.02 -23.19
C GLY A 241 -4.32 -3.72 -23.69
N TYR A 242 -5.25 -3.14 -22.91
CA TYR A 242 -6.08 -2.01 -23.32
C TYR A 242 -5.30 -0.69 -23.42
N ARG A 243 -5.54 0.09 -24.49
CA ARG A 243 -4.98 1.44 -24.73
C ARG A 243 -3.44 1.55 -24.57
N PRO A 244 -2.62 0.68 -25.18
CA PRO A 244 -1.19 0.59 -24.94
C PRO A 244 -0.44 1.91 -25.10
N LEU A 245 -0.78 2.72 -26.11
CA LEU A 245 -0.13 4.00 -26.35
C LEU A 245 -0.48 5.05 -25.30
N ALA A 246 -1.74 5.06 -24.83
CA ALA A 246 -2.17 6.00 -23.79
C ALA A 246 -1.51 5.64 -22.45
N VAL A 247 -1.48 4.35 -22.08
CA VAL A 247 -0.81 3.86 -20.87
C VAL A 247 0.68 4.21 -20.90
N ARG A 248 1.40 3.88 -21.96
CA ARG A 248 2.84 4.23 -22.09
C ARG A 248 3.09 5.72 -21.98
N ARG A 249 2.22 6.57 -22.57
CA ARG A 249 2.33 8.03 -22.45
C ARG A 249 2.11 8.49 -21.00
N ALA A 250 1.09 7.96 -20.34
CA ALA A 250 0.80 8.28 -18.94
C ALA A 250 1.96 7.88 -18.01
N LEU A 251 2.51 6.69 -18.20
CA LEU A 251 3.65 6.20 -17.41
C LEU A 251 4.93 7.03 -17.62
N ARG A 252 5.20 7.53 -18.85
CA ARG A 252 6.34 8.45 -19.07
C ARG A 252 6.16 9.76 -18.31
N ARG A 253 4.95 10.34 -18.35
CA ARG A 253 4.66 11.56 -17.59
C ARG A 253 4.75 11.32 -16.08
N ALA A 254 4.26 10.17 -15.59
CA ALA A 254 4.41 9.78 -14.19
C ALA A 254 5.88 9.62 -13.78
N LEU A 255 6.72 9.05 -14.65
CA LEU A 255 8.17 8.94 -14.42
C LEU A 255 8.81 10.30 -14.15
N ASP A 256 8.52 11.31 -15.00
CA ASP A 256 9.05 12.66 -14.83
C ASP A 256 8.55 13.29 -13.51
N SER A 257 7.26 13.12 -13.20
CA SER A 257 6.68 13.59 -11.93
C SER A 257 7.35 12.94 -10.71
N VAL A 258 7.52 11.63 -10.71
CA VAL A 258 8.17 10.88 -9.63
C VAL A 258 9.61 11.32 -9.43
N LEU A 259 10.40 11.39 -10.50
CA LEU A 259 11.81 11.81 -10.44
C LEU A 259 11.96 13.26 -9.96
N SER A 260 10.98 14.12 -10.25
CA SER A 260 10.98 15.50 -9.76
C SER A 260 10.93 15.60 -8.23
N GLN A 261 10.47 14.56 -7.53
CA GLN A 261 10.37 14.54 -6.06
C GLN A 261 11.65 14.05 -5.35
N LEU A 262 12.72 13.73 -6.10
CA LEU A 262 14.01 13.41 -5.53
C LEU A 262 14.65 14.66 -4.89
N VAL A 263 15.28 14.51 -3.73
CA VAL A 263 16.00 15.59 -3.02
C VAL A 263 17.44 15.17 -2.72
N ASP A 264 18.38 15.97 -3.19
CA ASP A 264 19.84 15.93 -2.87
C ASP A 264 20.47 14.53 -2.89
N ASN A 265 20.03 13.65 -3.79
CA ASN A 265 20.45 12.23 -3.89
C ASN A 265 20.28 11.43 -2.58
N SER A 266 19.46 11.92 -1.63
CA SER A 266 19.25 11.28 -0.32
C SER A 266 18.00 10.42 -0.26
N GLY A 267 17.10 10.55 -1.24
CA GLY A 267 15.83 9.86 -1.31
C GLY A 267 14.70 10.77 -1.79
N PHE A 268 13.48 10.30 -1.64
CA PHE A 268 12.30 11.00 -2.11
C PHE A 268 11.51 11.62 -0.96
N VAL A 269 10.78 12.70 -1.30
CA VAL A 269 9.78 13.31 -0.43
C VAL A 269 8.38 12.87 -0.86
N TYR A 270 7.42 12.94 0.07
CA TYR A 270 6.02 12.71 -0.27
C TYR A 270 5.55 13.71 -1.34
N ARG A 271 5.77 15.00 -1.06
CA ARG A 271 5.50 16.12 -1.95
C ARG A 271 6.46 17.26 -1.61
N LYS A 272 7.15 17.82 -2.61
CA LYS A 272 8.03 18.98 -2.40
C LYS A 272 7.29 20.17 -1.79
N ARG A 273 7.97 20.89 -0.91
CA ARG A 273 7.47 22.08 -0.20
C ARG A 273 6.31 21.81 0.76
N SER A 274 5.92 20.56 0.98
CA SER A 274 4.88 20.19 1.94
C SER A 274 5.47 19.36 3.07
N PRO A 275 5.03 19.55 4.32
CA PRO A 275 5.36 18.59 5.38
C PRO A 275 4.60 17.30 5.13
N MET A 276 5.09 16.22 5.71
CA MET A 276 4.44 14.91 5.69
C MET A 276 4.19 14.46 7.12
N ASN A 277 3.02 13.87 7.37
CA ASN A 277 2.69 13.20 8.62
C ASN A 277 1.96 11.90 8.28
N LEU A 278 2.52 10.78 8.71
CA LEU A 278 1.90 9.47 8.48
C LEU A 278 0.82 9.21 9.52
N LEU A 279 -0.42 9.06 9.07
CA LEU A 279 -1.60 8.70 9.86
C LEU A 279 -1.93 9.64 11.03
N GLY A 280 -1.39 10.85 11.05
CA GLY A 280 -1.58 11.77 12.18
C GLY A 280 -0.72 11.43 13.40
N LEU A 281 0.25 10.54 13.29
CA LEU A 281 1.14 10.19 14.38
C LEU A 281 2.23 11.25 14.55
N SER A 282 2.29 11.91 15.72
CA SER A 282 3.22 13.01 15.97
C SER A 282 4.69 12.64 15.75
N ARG A 283 5.05 11.39 16.00
CA ARG A 283 6.41 10.86 15.81
C ARG A 283 6.80 10.59 14.35
N THR A 284 5.87 10.77 13.41
CA THR A 284 6.11 10.58 11.98
C THR A 284 6.13 11.89 11.19
N ASN A 285 6.16 13.03 11.88
CA ASN A 285 6.24 14.35 11.24
C ASN A 285 7.57 14.53 10.51
N ILE A 286 7.51 14.86 9.22
CA ILE A 286 8.65 15.14 8.36
C ILE A 286 8.57 16.56 7.84
N ALA A 287 9.65 17.32 7.98
CA ALA A 287 9.74 18.69 7.49
C ALA A 287 9.67 18.75 5.95
N PRO A 288 9.21 19.87 5.38
CA PRO A 288 9.21 20.04 3.93
C PRO A 288 10.61 19.77 3.31
N ASN A 289 10.64 19.16 2.14
CA ASN A 289 11.85 18.82 1.39
C ASN A 289 12.85 17.90 2.12
N THR A 290 12.40 17.17 3.13
CA THR A 290 13.22 16.17 3.82
C THR A 290 12.82 14.79 3.32
N ALA A 291 13.79 14.04 2.77
CA ALA A 291 13.57 12.66 2.34
C ALA A 291 13.23 11.75 3.53
N ASP A 292 12.33 10.82 3.30
CA ASP A 292 11.92 9.84 4.30
C ASP A 292 11.71 8.46 3.67
N LEU A 293 11.73 7.41 4.49
CA LEU A 293 11.65 6.04 3.98
C LEU A 293 10.25 5.65 3.48
N PHE A 294 9.19 6.23 4.02
CA PHE A 294 7.84 6.02 3.50
C PHE A 294 7.74 6.52 2.06
N SER A 295 8.04 7.80 1.86
CA SER A 295 7.99 8.42 0.53
C SER A 295 8.97 7.76 -0.44
N THR A 296 10.16 7.39 0.01
CA THR A 296 11.17 6.73 -0.82
C THR A 296 10.68 5.35 -1.27
N TRP A 297 10.09 4.56 -0.38
CA TRP A 297 9.54 3.26 -0.75
C TRP A 297 8.42 3.38 -1.80
N PHE A 298 7.45 4.27 -1.59
CA PHE A 298 6.36 4.48 -2.54
C PHE A 298 6.90 4.88 -3.92
N ARG A 299 7.85 5.82 -3.96
CA ARG A 299 8.46 6.29 -5.21
C ARG A 299 9.31 5.21 -5.91
N VAL A 300 10.10 4.45 -5.17
CA VAL A 300 10.89 3.35 -5.72
C VAL A 300 9.99 2.24 -6.25
N HIS A 301 8.92 1.89 -5.54
CA HIS A 301 7.90 0.94 -6.01
C HIS A 301 7.24 1.45 -7.30
N THR A 302 6.84 2.72 -7.33
CA THR A 302 6.27 3.34 -8.55
C THR A 302 7.24 3.23 -9.72
N LEU A 303 8.52 3.52 -9.54
CA LEU A 303 9.55 3.38 -10.58
C LEU A 303 9.68 1.92 -11.04
N ALA A 304 9.72 0.97 -10.11
CA ALA A 304 9.77 -0.45 -10.43
C ALA A 304 8.60 -0.86 -11.34
N LEU A 305 7.38 -0.44 -11.01
CA LEU A 305 6.19 -0.70 -11.84
C LEU A 305 6.27 -0.05 -13.23
N ILE A 306 6.66 1.21 -13.31
CA ILE A 306 6.82 1.92 -14.59
C ILE A 306 7.78 1.15 -15.50
N PHE A 307 8.92 0.70 -14.99
CA PHE A 307 9.93 0.01 -15.79
C PHE A 307 9.56 -1.42 -16.20
N GLN A 308 8.46 -1.97 -15.72
CA GLN A 308 7.88 -3.19 -16.31
C GLN A 308 7.28 -2.94 -17.71
N VAL A 309 6.89 -1.70 -18.00
CA VAL A 309 6.23 -1.31 -19.26
C VAL A 309 7.11 -0.40 -20.13
N ILE A 310 7.89 0.48 -19.52
CA ILE A 310 8.76 1.46 -20.17
C ILE A 310 10.22 1.01 -20.02
N GLN A 311 10.82 0.46 -21.06
CA GLN A 311 12.16 -0.15 -20.99
C GLN A 311 13.25 0.68 -21.69
N GLU A 312 12.91 1.79 -22.28
CA GLU A 312 13.83 2.65 -23.07
C GLU A 312 14.69 3.60 -22.23
N TYR A 313 14.52 3.66 -20.91
CA TYR A 313 15.29 4.53 -20.01
C TYR A 313 16.46 3.80 -19.36
N PRO A 314 17.58 4.49 -19.05
CA PRO A 314 18.72 3.88 -18.37
C PRO A 314 18.36 3.20 -17.03
N LEU A 315 17.46 3.78 -16.25
CA LEU A 315 16.98 3.22 -14.98
C LEU A 315 16.22 1.90 -15.14
N SER A 316 15.72 1.56 -16.33
CA SER A 316 15.10 0.25 -16.59
C SER A 316 16.10 -0.92 -16.50
N ARG A 317 17.40 -0.63 -16.53
CA ARG A 317 18.49 -1.62 -16.42
C ARG A 317 18.79 -2.02 -14.98
N ILE A 318 18.23 -1.34 -13.99
CA ILE A 318 18.29 -1.79 -12.60
C ILE A 318 17.59 -3.14 -12.52
N ASN A 319 18.16 -4.06 -11.76
CA ASN A 319 17.56 -5.40 -11.54
C ASN A 319 16.39 -5.29 -10.57
N TRP A 320 15.32 -4.62 -11.04
CA TRP A 320 14.11 -4.44 -10.25
C TRP A 320 13.53 -5.79 -9.84
N GLN A 321 13.26 -5.95 -8.55
CA GLN A 321 12.54 -7.11 -8.04
C GLN A 321 11.05 -6.79 -7.95
N PHE A 322 10.22 -7.78 -8.22
CA PHE A 322 8.76 -7.66 -8.18
C PHE A 322 8.21 -8.81 -7.32
N ASN A 323 7.21 -8.53 -6.54
CA ASN A 323 6.52 -9.53 -5.73
C ASN A 323 5.42 -10.23 -6.52
#